data_7acc834ef616a374e9ad79122dc7626a
#
_entry.id   7acc834ef616a374e9ad79122dc7626a
#
_cell.length_a   1.000
_cell.length_b   1.000
_cell.length_c   1.000
_cell.angle_alpha   90.00
_cell.angle_beta   90.00
_cell.angle_gamma   90.00
#
_symmetry.space_group_name_H-M   'P 1'
#
loop_
_entity.id
_entity.type
_entity.pdbx_description
1 polymer ?
#
loop_
_entity_poly.entity_id
_entity_poly.type
_entity_poly.pdbx_seq_one_letter_code
_entity_poly.pdbx_strand_id
1 'polypeptide(L)'
;MIQVQVKLYGVLRQRRPEPAGGEPHHPFVMSLPAGVMVGDLLDALQIKRELVNGVSINGQAAEMGSQLQDNDHVRLFPLSAGNQSTHVFIAGIMQGSRQDHLIGDQDYRARITAALEACWPGVRISDPFALHPESVDYGMDDVRTTFESLTSLAGEADVVIAYLPTASMGTAIEMWTAYKANKYIIAVTELRHNWVVKVTADEIVPDMDALLELLESGRLAKVLDR
;
A
#
# COMPACT_ATOMS: atom_id res chain seq x y z
N MET A 1 1.93 19.01 29.18
CA MET A 1 2.10 19.05 27.73
C MET A 1 2.74 17.73 27.31
N ILE A 2 2.28 17.14 26.25
CA ILE A 2 2.88 15.98 25.58
C ILE A 2 3.39 16.39 24.21
N GLN A 3 4.39 15.70 23.69
CA GLN A 3 4.87 15.86 22.32
C GLN A 3 4.51 14.61 21.51
N VAL A 4 3.86 14.80 20.37
CA VAL A 4 3.52 13.72 19.45
C VAL A 4 4.13 13.99 18.08
N GLN A 5 4.59 12.94 17.43
CA GLN A 5 5.07 13.03 16.05
C GLN A 5 3.90 12.72 15.11
N VAL A 6 3.51 13.69 14.29
CA VAL A 6 2.36 13.58 13.39
C VAL A 6 2.82 13.43 11.94
N LYS A 7 2.26 12.46 11.23
CA LYS A 7 2.44 12.28 9.78
C LYS A 7 1.09 12.33 9.09
N LEU A 8 0.94 13.25 8.13
CA LEU A 8 -0.27 13.43 7.34
C LEU A 8 -0.11 12.78 5.98
N TYR A 9 -1.15 12.11 5.50
CA TYR A 9 -1.17 11.47 4.19
C TYR A 9 -2.16 12.15 3.24
N GLY A 10 -1.95 11.97 1.93
CA GLY A 10 -2.80 12.49 0.87
C GLY A 10 -3.12 13.99 1.03
N VAL A 11 -4.37 14.33 0.83
CA VAL A 11 -4.88 15.71 0.91
C VAL A 11 -4.73 16.36 2.30
N LEU A 12 -4.62 15.53 3.37
CA LEU A 12 -4.45 16.05 4.73
C LEU A 12 -3.12 16.80 4.89
N ARG A 13 -2.11 16.57 4.04
CA ARG A 13 -0.82 17.29 4.07
C ARG A 13 -0.95 18.79 3.91
N GLN A 14 -2.02 19.25 3.26
CA GLN A 14 -2.32 20.69 3.13
C GLN A 14 -2.65 21.34 4.49
N ARG A 15 -2.91 20.53 5.51
CA ARG A 15 -3.18 20.97 6.89
C ARG A 15 -1.96 20.93 7.80
N ARG A 16 -0.78 20.65 7.24
CA ARG A 16 0.47 20.73 7.99
C ARG A 16 0.68 22.16 8.49
N PRO A 17 0.93 22.40 9.80
CA PRO A 17 1.17 23.73 10.32
C PRO A 17 2.44 24.35 9.74
N GLU A 18 2.43 25.62 9.44
CA GLU A 18 3.66 26.38 9.24
C GLU A 18 4.07 27.04 10.57
N PRO A 19 5.36 27.03 10.95
CA PRO A 19 6.56 26.61 10.18
C PRO A 19 7.11 25.24 10.59
N ALA A 20 6.33 24.17 10.45
CA ALA A 20 6.88 22.86 10.66
C ALA A 20 7.93 22.56 9.60
N GLY A 21 9.19 22.55 9.96
CA GLY A 21 10.31 22.35 9.03
C GLY A 21 10.23 21.02 8.27
N GLY A 22 10.86 20.95 7.08
CA GLY A 22 10.91 19.77 6.22
C GLY A 22 9.82 19.75 5.13
N GLU A 23 9.90 18.72 4.27
CA GLU A 23 8.97 18.54 3.15
C GLU A 23 7.55 18.18 3.63
N PRO A 24 6.49 18.45 2.83
CA PRO A 24 5.10 18.19 3.22
C PRO A 24 4.79 16.75 3.65
N HIS A 25 5.58 15.78 3.18
CA HIS A 25 5.42 14.36 3.51
C HIS A 25 6.19 13.92 4.76
N HIS A 26 7.08 14.77 5.29
CA HIS A 26 7.83 14.45 6.51
C HIS A 26 6.93 14.55 7.74
N PRO A 27 7.16 13.71 8.76
CA PRO A 27 6.50 13.88 10.04
C PRO A 27 6.94 15.20 10.70
N PHE A 28 6.10 15.73 11.57
CA PHE A 28 6.38 16.93 12.36
C PHE A 28 5.94 16.72 13.80
N VAL A 29 6.54 17.48 14.72
CA VAL A 29 6.23 17.39 16.14
C VAL A 29 5.17 18.42 16.50
N MET A 30 4.14 17.99 17.26
CA MET A 30 3.16 18.87 17.88
C MET A 30 3.19 18.74 19.39
N SER A 31 3.10 19.89 20.07
CA SER A 31 2.92 19.97 21.52
C SER A 31 1.45 20.11 21.83
N LEU A 32 0.90 19.18 22.60
CA LEU A 32 -0.52 19.12 22.96
C LEU A 32 -0.69 19.06 24.48
N PRO A 33 -1.85 19.45 25.03
CA PRO A 33 -2.17 19.23 26.44
C PRO A 33 -2.13 17.73 26.78
N ALA A 34 -1.80 17.37 28.02
CA ALA A 34 -1.92 15.99 28.47
C ALA A 34 -3.39 15.56 28.54
N GLY A 35 -3.67 14.32 28.15
CA GLY A 35 -5.04 13.77 28.18
C GLY A 35 -5.86 14.02 26.90
N VAL A 36 -5.29 14.65 25.88
CA VAL A 36 -5.98 14.85 24.59
C VAL A 36 -6.20 13.54 23.85
N MET A 37 -7.24 13.53 23.03
CA MET A 37 -7.57 12.42 22.14
C MET A 37 -7.19 12.73 20.69
N VAL A 38 -7.25 11.72 19.84
CA VAL A 38 -7.03 11.89 18.39
C VAL A 38 -7.97 12.97 17.81
N GLY A 39 -9.23 13.01 18.25
CA GLY A 39 -10.18 14.03 17.82
C GLY A 39 -9.72 15.47 18.10
N ASP A 40 -9.11 15.71 19.26
CA ASP A 40 -8.57 17.02 19.64
C ASP A 40 -7.34 17.41 18.78
N LEU A 41 -6.52 16.43 18.40
CA LEU A 41 -5.43 16.62 17.45
C LEU A 41 -5.97 17.06 16.08
N LEU A 42 -7.05 16.45 15.58
CA LEU A 42 -7.67 16.85 14.31
C LEU A 42 -8.20 18.29 14.40
N ASP A 43 -8.84 18.65 15.50
CA ASP A 43 -9.36 20.00 15.73
C ASP A 43 -8.21 21.02 15.75
N ALA A 44 -7.09 20.70 16.40
CA ALA A 44 -5.88 21.53 16.43
C ALA A 44 -5.25 21.70 15.02
N LEU A 45 -5.35 20.70 14.17
CA LEU A 45 -4.88 20.73 12.76
C LEU A 45 -5.93 21.32 11.79
N GLN A 46 -7.12 21.71 12.30
CA GLN A 46 -8.25 22.14 11.47
C GLN A 46 -8.64 21.12 10.41
N ILE A 47 -8.53 19.84 10.75
CA ILE A 47 -8.92 18.72 9.89
C ILE A 47 -10.32 18.27 10.32
N LYS A 48 -11.26 18.32 9.39
CA LYS A 48 -12.61 17.79 9.62
C LYS A 48 -12.55 16.26 9.74
N ARG A 49 -13.26 15.72 10.74
CA ARG A 49 -13.26 14.28 11.03
C ARG A 49 -13.72 13.42 9.85
N GLU A 50 -14.68 13.93 9.07
CA GLU A 50 -15.19 13.29 7.87
C GLU A 50 -14.15 13.17 6.74
N LEU A 51 -13.03 13.88 6.81
CA LEU A 51 -11.93 13.77 5.85
C LEU A 51 -10.89 12.71 6.23
N VAL A 52 -11.05 12.08 7.41
CA VAL A 52 -10.10 11.09 7.94
C VAL A 52 -10.75 9.72 7.90
N ASN A 53 -10.20 8.80 7.12
CA ASN A 53 -10.66 7.42 7.03
C ASN A 53 -9.98 6.52 8.06
N GLY A 54 -8.74 6.81 8.42
CA GLY A 54 -8.01 5.99 9.36
C GLY A 54 -7.00 6.77 10.19
N VAL A 55 -6.72 6.24 11.36
CA VAL A 55 -5.71 6.73 12.29
C VAL A 55 -4.86 5.56 12.74
N SER A 56 -3.56 5.76 12.85
CA SER A 56 -2.65 4.81 13.46
C SER A 56 -1.80 5.51 14.52
N ILE A 57 -1.65 4.88 15.68
CA ILE A 57 -0.74 5.30 16.76
C ILE A 57 0.31 4.19 16.93
N ASN A 58 1.57 4.54 16.79
CA ASN A 58 2.70 3.61 16.91
C ASN A 58 2.59 2.37 16.01
N GLY A 59 1.97 2.54 14.83
CA GLY A 59 1.76 1.47 13.85
C GLY A 59 0.53 0.60 14.08
N GLN A 60 -0.26 0.85 15.15
CA GLN A 60 -1.52 0.15 15.41
C GLN A 60 -2.70 1.03 15.06
N ALA A 61 -3.78 0.42 14.53
CA ALA A 61 -5.02 1.15 14.25
C ALA A 61 -5.59 1.78 15.53
N ALA A 62 -6.08 3.01 15.41
CA ALA A 62 -6.64 3.76 16.51
C ALA A 62 -7.94 4.46 16.11
N GLU A 63 -8.76 4.81 17.08
CA GLU A 63 -10.03 5.51 16.90
C GLU A 63 -9.91 7.00 17.26
N MET A 64 -10.90 7.79 16.88
CA MET A 64 -10.95 9.23 17.22
C MET A 64 -10.96 9.49 18.72
N GLY A 65 -11.46 8.55 19.52
CA GLY A 65 -11.47 8.59 20.98
C GLY A 65 -10.22 8.02 21.65
N SER A 66 -9.22 7.58 20.89
CA SER A 66 -7.95 7.07 21.46
C SER A 66 -7.17 8.21 22.09
N GLN A 67 -6.72 8.01 23.33
CA GLN A 67 -5.93 8.99 24.07
C GLN A 67 -4.48 8.99 23.56
N LEU A 68 -3.91 10.18 23.37
CA LEU A 68 -2.52 10.37 22.95
C LEU A 68 -1.59 10.45 24.18
N GLN A 69 -0.42 9.85 24.01
CA GLN A 69 0.66 9.84 25.01
C GLN A 69 1.89 10.59 24.51
N ASP A 70 2.80 10.89 25.42
CA ASP A 70 4.05 11.55 25.06
C ASP A 70 4.92 10.64 24.18
N ASN A 71 5.49 11.22 23.11
CA ASN A 71 6.26 10.55 22.06
C ASN A 71 5.47 9.57 21.16
N ASP A 72 4.14 9.65 21.14
CA ASP A 72 3.37 8.87 20.16
C ASP A 72 3.65 9.29 18.72
N HIS A 73 3.70 8.29 17.85
CA HIS A 73 3.77 8.44 16.40
C HIS A 73 2.37 8.29 15.79
N VAL A 74 1.74 9.43 15.49
CA VAL A 74 0.37 9.47 14.96
C VAL A 74 0.40 9.61 13.45
N ARG A 75 -0.31 8.74 12.75
CA ARG A 75 -0.50 8.80 11.30
C ARG A 75 -1.97 9.03 10.98
N LEU A 76 -2.26 10.03 10.14
CA LEU A 76 -3.62 10.38 9.73
C LEU A 76 -3.79 10.14 8.22
N PHE A 77 -4.77 9.34 7.87
CA PHE A 77 -5.06 8.95 6.50
C PHE A 77 -6.36 9.61 6.03
N PRO A 78 -6.40 10.19 4.82
CA PRO A 78 -7.60 10.83 4.30
C PRO A 78 -8.70 9.82 4.00
N LEU A 79 -9.94 10.29 3.99
CA LEU A 79 -11.03 9.57 3.35
C LEU A 79 -10.75 9.58 1.84
N SER A 80 -10.57 8.41 1.25
CA SER A 80 -10.55 8.28 -0.21
C SER A 80 -11.92 8.68 -0.74
N ALA A 81 -11.97 9.50 -1.78
CA ALA A 81 -13.22 9.90 -2.41
C ALA A 81 -13.87 8.69 -3.08
N GLY A 82 -14.73 8.01 -2.33
CA GLY A 82 -15.43 6.81 -2.78
C GLY A 82 -15.47 5.76 -1.68
N ASN A 83 -16.66 5.29 -1.38
CA ASN A 83 -17.02 4.36 -0.30
C ASN A 83 -16.50 2.91 -0.51
N GLN A 84 -15.33 2.75 -1.18
CA GLN A 84 -14.68 1.46 -1.40
C GLN A 84 -13.27 1.52 -0.82
N SER A 85 -12.94 0.55 0.04
CA SER A 85 -11.56 0.32 0.48
C SER A 85 -10.66 0.10 -0.75
N THR A 86 -9.57 0.84 -0.86
CA THR A 86 -8.58 0.64 -1.93
C THR A 86 -8.21 -0.83 -2.01
N HIS A 87 -8.31 -1.40 -3.20
CA HIS A 87 -7.96 -2.79 -3.47
C HIS A 87 -6.57 -2.88 -4.09
N VAL A 88 -5.66 -3.56 -3.43
CA VAL A 88 -4.30 -3.80 -3.90
C VAL A 88 -4.12 -5.28 -4.21
N PHE A 89 -3.59 -5.57 -5.40
CA PHE A 89 -3.18 -6.92 -5.80
C PHE A 89 -1.65 -7.03 -5.74
N ILE A 90 -1.14 -8.03 -5.03
CA ILE A 90 0.31 -8.30 -4.92
C ILE A 90 0.71 -9.35 -5.97
N ALA A 91 1.13 -8.89 -7.13
CA ALA A 91 1.71 -9.74 -8.15
C ALA A 91 3.17 -10.08 -7.84
N GLY A 92 3.61 -11.28 -8.16
CA GLY A 92 5.01 -11.64 -7.97
C GLY A 92 5.31 -13.10 -8.28
N ILE A 93 6.58 -13.42 -8.27
CA ILE A 93 7.08 -14.72 -8.67
C ILE A 93 6.69 -15.76 -7.62
N MET A 94 6.02 -16.82 -8.03
CA MET A 94 5.81 -18.02 -7.22
C MET A 94 6.82 -19.10 -7.62
N GLN A 95 6.63 -19.75 -8.75
CA GLN A 95 7.54 -20.77 -9.28
C GLN A 95 8.65 -20.16 -10.15
N GLY A 96 8.35 -19.08 -10.88
CA GLY A 96 9.30 -18.40 -11.77
C GLY A 96 9.83 -19.32 -12.87
N SER A 97 11.14 -19.36 -13.00
CA SER A 97 11.86 -20.22 -13.96
C SER A 97 12.31 -21.56 -13.37
N ARG A 98 11.81 -21.92 -12.18
CA ARG A 98 12.15 -23.21 -11.55
C ARG A 98 11.59 -24.37 -12.35
N GLN A 99 12.35 -25.47 -12.36
CA GLN A 99 11.95 -26.73 -13.01
C GLN A 99 11.41 -27.76 -11.99
N ASP A 100 11.45 -27.41 -10.72
CA ASP A 100 10.89 -28.22 -9.64
C ASP A 100 9.49 -27.72 -9.21
N HIS A 101 8.84 -28.42 -8.32
CA HIS A 101 7.52 -28.05 -7.77
C HIS A 101 7.60 -27.07 -6.58
N LEU A 102 8.76 -26.46 -6.35
CA LEU A 102 8.93 -25.56 -5.21
C LEU A 102 8.56 -24.11 -5.56
N ILE A 103 8.00 -23.43 -4.59
CA ILE A 103 7.78 -21.98 -4.62
C ILE A 103 9.07 -21.30 -4.11
N GLY A 104 9.42 -20.17 -4.71
CA GLY A 104 10.53 -19.33 -4.24
C GLY A 104 10.20 -18.63 -2.92
N ASP A 105 11.15 -17.84 -2.41
CA ASP A 105 10.95 -17.02 -1.22
C ASP A 105 9.77 -16.05 -1.42
N GLN A 106 8.85 -16.01 -0.44
CA GLN A 106 7.65 -15.19 -0.44
C GLN A 106 7.65 -14.12 0.66
N ASP A 107 8.74 -13.92 1.39
CA ASP A 107 8.83 -12.98 2.52
C ASP A 107 8.52 -11.53 2.12
N TYR A 108 8.80 -11.18 0.85
CA TYR A 108 8.46 -9.85 0.31
C TYR A 108 6.95 -9.54 0.41
N ARG A 109 6.07 -10.54 0.33
CA ARG A 109 4.61 -10.38 0.40
C ARG A 109 4.18 -9.90 1.78
N ALA A 110 4.72 -10.51 2.83
CA ALA A 110 4.48 -10.09 4.21
C ALA A 110 4.95 -8.64 4.45
N ARG A 111 6.12 -8.25 3.89
CA ARG A 111 6.63 -6.88 3.98
C ARG A 111 5.72 -5.88 3.27
N ILE A 112 5.25 -6.20 2.06
CA ILE A 112 4.32 -5.34 1.30
C ILE A 112 2.99 -5.22 2.06
N THR A 113 2.42 -6.33 2.53
CA THR A 113 1.17 -6.37 3.28
C THR A 113 1.25 -5.49 4.52
N ALA A 114 2.28 -5.67 5.35
CA ALA A 114 2.48 -4.88 6.56
C ALA A 114 2.60 -3.37 6.27
N ALA A 115 3.31 -3.01 5.19
CA ALA A 115 3.46 -1.62 4.78
C ALA A 115 2.13 -1.02 4.28
N LEU A 116 1.36 -1.79 3.51
CA LEU A 116 0.04 -1.36 3.02
C LEU A 116 -0.93 -1.15 4.18
N GLU A 117 -1.04 -2.08 5.11
CA GLU A 117 -1.90 -1.98 6.30
C GLU A 117 -1.50 -0.79 7.18
N ALA A 118 -0.19 -0.55 7.34
CA ALA A 118 0.32 0.59 8.10
C ALA A 118 0.06 1.94 7.40
N CYS A 119 0.05 1.98 6.06
CA CYS A 119 -0.17 3.21 5.29
C CYS A 119 -1.65 3.46 4.96
N TRP A 120 -2.45 2.40 4.83
CA TRP A 120 -3.87 2.46 4.44
C TRP A 120 -4.72 1.53 5.29
N PRO A 121 -5.16 1.95 6.48
CA PRO A 121 -6.10 1.20 7.30
C PRO A 121 -7.36 0.87 6.50
N GLY A 122 -7.74 -0.42 6.49
CA GLY A 122 -8.89 -0.90 5.74
C GLY A 122 -8.60 -1.18 4.25
N VAL A 123 -7.36 -1.17 3.81
CA VAL A 123 -6.97 -1.63 2.48
C VAL A 123 -7.38 -3.10 2.28
N ARG A 124 -7.97 -3.40 1.13
CA ARG A 124 -8.23 -4.79 0.71
C ARG A 124 -7.01 -5.29 -0.06
N ILE A 125 -6.43 -6.40 0.36
CA ILE A 125 -5.25 -6.98 -0.27
C ILE A 125 -5.63 -8.34 -0.86
N SER A 126 -5.33 -8.53 -2.14
CA SER A 126 -5.35 -9.84 -2.80
C SER A 126 -3.92 -10.30 -3.03
N ASP A 127 -3.53 -11.31 -2.26
CA ASP A 127 -2.23 -11.97 -2.39
C ASP A 127 -2.45 -13.40 -2.89
N PRO A 128 -2.04 -13.73 -4.12
CA PRO A 128 -2.18 -15.08 -4.70
C PRO A 128 -1.61 -16.20 -3.83
N PHE A 129 -0.49 -15.95 -3.16
CA PHE A 129 0.13 -16.96 -2.31
C PHE A 129 -0.69 -17.21 -1.04
N ALA A 130 -1.21 -16.16 -0.42
CA ALA A 130 -2.08 -16.31 0.76
C ALA A 130 -3.43 -16.96 0.42
N LEU A 131 -3.97 -16.67 -0.79
CA LEU A 131 -5.22 -17.25 -1.26
C LEU A 131 -5.07 -18.73 -1.68
N HIS A 132 -3.90 -19.12 -2.20
CA HIS A 132 -3.63 -20.44 -2.77
C HIS A 132 -2.26 -20.98 -2.35
N PRO A 133 -2.02 -21.22 -1.04
CA PRO A 133 -0.70 -21.65 -0.53
C PRO A 133 -0.27 -23.01 -1.05
N GLU A 134 -1.21 -23.88 -1.41
CA GLU A 134 -0.97 -25.23 -1.91
C GLU A 134 -1.10 -25.33 -3.44
N SER A 135 -1.01 -24.20 -4.15
CA SER A 135 -1.26 -24.15 -5.60
C SER A 135 -0.32 -25.02 -6.45
N VAL A 136 0.83 -25.38 -5.93
CA VAL A 136 1.78 -26.31 -6.59
C VAL A 136 1.25 -27.74 -6.73
N ASP A 137 0.31 -28.14 -5.88
CA ASP A 137 -0.28 -29.46 -5.85
C ASP A 137 -1.63 -29.53 -6.60
N TYR A 138 -2.07 -28.42 -7.22
CA TYR A 138 -3.36 -28.35 -7.91
C TYR A 138 -3.39 -29.21 -9.17
N GLY A 139 -4.53 -29.88 -9.39
CA GLY A 139 -4.86 -30.51 -10.66
C GLY A 139 -5.13 -29.48 -11.76
N MET A 140 -5.13 -29.91 -13.03
CA MET A 140 -5.27 -28.99 -14.19
C MET A 140 -6.55 -28.15 -14.16
N ASP A 141 -7.65 -28.65 -13.63
CA ASP A 141 -8.91 -27.89 -13.56
C ASP A 141 -8.82 -26.79 -12.50
N ASP A 142 -8.20 -27.09 -11.35
CA ASP A 142 -7.95 -26.09 -10.30
C ASP A 142 -6.94 -25.04 -10.75
N VAL A 143 -5.86 -25.47 -11.46
CA VAL A 143 -4.87 -24.56 -12.04
C VAL A 143 -5.54 -23.56 -12.98
N ARG A 144 -6.42 -24.05 -13.89
CA ARG A 144 -7.12 -23.19 -14.85
C ARG A 144 -8.02 -22.17 -14.12
N THR A 145 -8.88 -22.66 -13.22
CA THR A 145 -9.82 -21.81 -12.49
C THR A 145 -9.09 -20.78 -11.63
N THR A 146 -8.03 -21.20 -10.95
CA THR A 146 -7.23 -20.32 -10.11
C THR A 146 -6.50 -19.26 -10.94
N PHE A 147 -5.90 -19.66 -12.06
CA PHE A 147 -5.21 -18.73 -12.95
C PHE A 147 -6.16 -17.67 -13.52
N GLU A 148 -7.33 -18.06 -14.00
CA GLU A 148 -8.34 -17.13 -14.50
C GLU A 148 -8.84 -16.19 -13.40
N SER A 149 -9.11 -16.73 -12.21
CA SER A 149 -9.56 -15.94 -11.04
C SER A 149 -8.51 -14.90 -10.60
N LEU A 150 -7.25 -15.31 -10.45
CA LEU A 150 -6.17 -14.40 -10.04
C LEU A 150 -5.89 -13.33 -11.09
N THR A 151 -5.94 -13.70 -12.37
CA THR A 151 -5.80 -12.75 -13.47
C THR A 151 -6.94 -11.72 -13.47
N SER A 152 -8.19 -12.17 -13.21
CA SER A 152 -9.35 -11.28 -13.07
C SER A 152 -9.17 -10.32 -11.88
N LEU A 153 -8.77 -10.84 -10.73
CA LEU A 153 -8.52 -10.02 -9.52
C LEU A 153 -7.47 -8.93 -9.76
N ALA A 154 -6.41 -9.22 -10.53
CA ALA A 154 -5.43 -8.21 -10.92
C ALA A 154 -6.05 -7.09 -11.76
N GLY A 155 -7.00 -7.43 -12.66
CA GLY A 155 -7.74 -6.45 -13.46
C GLY A 155 -8.80 -5.67 -12.68
N GLU A 156 -9.26 -6.18 -11.54
CA GLU A 156 -10.27 -5.54 -10.68
C GLU A 156 -9.64 -4.63 -9.62
N ALA A 157 -8.39 -4.90 -9.22
CA ALA A 157 -7.68 -4.11 -8.22
C ALA A 157 -7.52 -2.64 -8.67
N ASP A 158 -7.44 -1.71 -7.71
CA ASP A 158 -7.13 -0.32 -7.99
C ASP A 158 -5.63 -0.13 -8.24
N VAL A 159 -4.81 -0.92 -7.56
CA VAL A 159 -3.35 -0.92 -7.66
C VAL A 159 -2.83 -2.35 -7.78
N VAL A 160 -1.88 -2.55 -8.67
CA VAL A 160 -1.07 -3.78 -8.73
C VAL A 160 0.36 -3.46 -8.32
N ILE A 161 0.86 -4.14 -7.31
CA ILE A 161 2.28 -4.10 -6.93
C ILE A 161 2.93 -5.38 -7.45
N ALA A 162 3.79 -5.24 -8.46
CA ALA A 162 4.45 -6.36 -9.13
C ALA A 162 5.90 -6.48 -8.68
N TYR A 163 6.22 -7.49 -7.85
CA TYR A 163 7.59 -7.78 -7.43
C TYR A 163 8.27 -8.72 -8.43
N LEU A 164 9.24 -8.19 -9.15
CA LEU A 164 9.92 -8.83 -10.29
C LEU A 164 11.45 -8.76 -10.16
N PRO A 165 12.07 -9.48 -9.22
CA PRO A 165 13.53 -9.61 -9.18
C PRO A 165 14.08 -10.31 -10.44
N THR A 166 13.28 -11.18 -11.06
CA THR A 166 13.52 -11.80 -12.37
C THR A 166 12.20 -11.83 -13.16
N ALA A 167 12.27 -12.14 -14.47
CA ALA A 167 11.07 -12.24 -15.30
C ALA A 167 10.16 -13.39 -14.86
N SER A 168 8.84 -13.14 -14.85
CA SER A 168 7.81 -14.10 -14.51
C SER A 168 6.66 -14.03 -15.52
N MET A 169 6.28 -15.17 -16.08
CA MET A 169 5.18 -15.25 -17.05
C MET A 169 3.83 -14.90 -16.40
N GLY A 170 3.52 -15.44 -15.22
CA GLY A 170 2.28 -15.17 -14.50
C GLY A 170 2.15 -13.70 -14.16
N THR A 171 3.18 -13.13 -13.53
CA THR A 171 3.21 -11.70 -13.18
C THR A 171 3.08 -10.79 -14.41
N ALA A 172 3.67 -11.17 -15.55
CA ALA A 172 3.54 -10.42 -16.79
C ALA A 172 2.08 -10.40 -17.31
N ILE A 173 1.35 -11.50 -17.17
CA ILE A 173 -0.07 -11.60 -17.54
C ILE A 173 -0.95 -10.78 -16.60
N GLU A 174 -0.71 -10.85 -15.29
CA GLU A 174 -1.38 -10.03 -14.28
C GLU A 174 -1.18 -8.53 -14.55
N MET A 175 0.07 -8.10 -14.79
CA MET A 175 0.39 -6.72 -15.16
C MET A 175 -0.30 -6.30 -16.47
N TRP A 176 -0.31 -7.17 -17.48
CA TRP A 176 -0.98 -6.89 -18.75
C TRP A 176 -2.48 -6.73 -18.57
N THR A 177 -3.11 -7.59 -17.79
CA THR A 177 -4.55 -7.52 -17.50
C THR A 177 -4.90 -6.25 -16.76
N ALA A 178 -4.13 -5.88 -15.74
CA ALA A 178 -4.30 -4.64 -15.00
C ALA A 178 -4.11 -3.40 -15.91
N TYR A 179 -3.08 -3.40 -16.76
CA TYR A 179 -2.85 -2.35 -17.76
C TYR A 179 -4.04 -2.19 -18.71
N LYS A 180 -4.58 -3.29 -19.24
CA LYS A 180 -5.76 -3.26 -20.13
C LYS A 180 -7.01 -2.75 -19.40
N ALA A 181 -7.09 -2.90 -18.10
CA ALA A 181 -8.15 -2.40 -17.24
C ALA A 181 -7.89 -0.98 -16.69
N ASN A 182 -6.84 -0.29 -17.17
CA ASN A 182 -6.42 1.04 -16.74
C ASN A 182 -6.17 1.15 -15.23
N LYS A 183 -5.56 0.11 -14.64
CA LYS A 183 -5.19 0.07 -13.23
C LYS A 183 -3.80 0.64 -13.01
N TYR A 184 -3.55 1.18 -11.80
CA TYR A 184 -2.24 1.72 -11.47
C TYR A 184 -1.26 0.59 -11.13
N ILE A 185 -0.10 0.56 -11.79
CA ILE A 185 0.86 -0.55 -11.67
C ILE A 185 2.21 -0.03 -11.21
N ILE A 186 2.66 -0.56 -10.06
CA ILE A 186 4.00 -0.32 -9.51
C ILE A 186 4.83 -1.58 -9.74
N ALA A 187 5.90 -1.47 -10.52
CA ALA A 187 6.86 -2.56 -10.70
C ALA A 187 8.06 -2.36 -9.76
N VAL A 188 8.31 -3.35 -8.91
CA VAL A 188 9.49 -3.41 -8.03
C VAL A 188 10.54 -4.28 -8.72
N THR A 189 11.51 -3.65 -9.41
CA THR A 189 12.41 -4.38 -10.30
C THR A 189 13.59 -3.55 -10.79
N GLU A 190 14.70 -4.21 -11.05
CA GLU A 190 15.81 -3.67 -11.84
C GLU A 190 15.65 -3.90 -13.36
N LEU A 191 14.62 -4.61 -13.80
CA LEU A 191 14.37 -4.96 -15.22
C LEU A 191 13.81 -3.78 -16.02
N ARG A 192 14.39 -2.58 -15.87
CA ARG A 192 13.89 -1.32 -16.46
C ARG A 192 13.84 -1.31 -17.99
N HIS A 193 14.58 -2.19 -18.65
CA HIS A 193 14.60 -2.31 -20.11
C HIS A 193 13.64 -3.38 -20.63
N ASN A 194 13.02 -4.18 -19.76
CA ASN A 194 12.02 -5.17 -20.15
C ASN A 194 10.79 -4.49 -20.75
N TRP A 195 10.33 -4.93 -21.89
CA TRP A 195 9.21 -4.29 -22.60
C TRP A 195 7.89 -4.37 -21.83
N VAL A 196 7.60 -5.49 -21.18
CA VAL A 196 6.38 -5.60 -20.37
C VAL A 196 6.39 -4.56 -19.27
N VAL A 197 7.49 -4.46 -18.52
CA VAL A 197 7.63 -3.47 -17.44
C VAL A 197 7.48 -2.05 -17.99
N LYS A 198 8.17 -1.71 -19.08
CA LYS A 198 8.13 -0.37 -19.67
C LYS A 198 6.75 0.04 -20.19
N VAL A 199 5.97 -0.92 -20.67
CA VAL A 199 4.66 -0.65 -21.28
C VAL A 199 3.56 -0.61 -20.23
N THR A 200 3.67 -1.45 -19.19
CA THR A 200 2.56 -1.65 -18.26
C THR A 200 2.71 -0.90 -16.95
N ALA A 201 3.93 -0.61 -16.49
CA ALA A 201 4.13 0.04 -15.20
C ALA A 201 3.98 1.56 -15.28
N ASP A 202 3.18 2.12 -14.39
CA ASP A 202 3.07 3.58 -14.16
C ASP A 202 4.24 4.08 -13.31
N GLU A 203 4.75 3.24 -12.42
CA GLU A 203 5.91 3.53 -11.59
C GLU A 203 6.85 2.32 -11.51
N ILE A 204 8.16 2.57 -11.59
CA ILE A 204 9.19 1.54 -11.48
C ILE A 204 10.13 1.94 -10.34
N VAL A 205 10.19 1.12 -9.30
CA VAL A 205 11.11 1.26 -8.16
C VAL A 205 12.14 0.14 -8.19
N PRO A 206 13.41 0.39 -7.80
CA PRO A 206 14.47 -0.58 -7.97
C PRO A 206 14.34 -1.80 -7.03
N ASP A 207 13.86 -1.57 -5.81
CA ASP A 207 13.87 -2.55 -4.73
C ASP A 207 12.72 -2.33 -3.73
N MET A 208 12.68 -3.19 -2.72
CA MET A 208 11.66 -3.14 -1.67
C MET A 208 11.75 -1.89 -0.80
N ASP A 209 12.93 -1.37 -0.54
CA ASP A 209 13.09 -0.21 0.32
C ASP A 209 12.54 1.04 -0.38
N ALA A 210 12.81 1.19 -1.68
CA ALA A 210 12.21 2.24 -2.49
C ALA A 210 10.67 2.11 -2.63
N LEU A 211 10.12 0.88 -2.66
CA LEU A 211 8.68 0.65 -2.60
C LEU A 211 8.11 1.14 -1.26
N LEU A 212 8.74 0.78 -0.14
CA LEU A 212 8.28 1.17 1.19
C LEU A 212 8.29 2.71 1.34
N GLU A 213 9.34 3.36 0.88
CA GLU A 213 9.41 4.83 0.83
C GLU A 213 8.28 5.43 -0.03
N LEU A 214 8.00 4.83 -1.18
CA LEU A 214 6.91 5.26 -2.06
C LEU A 214 5.55 5.16 -1.36
N LEU A 215 5.24 4.02 -0.72
CA LEU A 215 4.01 3.81 0.02
C LEU A 215 3.89 4.81 1.18
N GLU A 216 4.95 4.99 1.95
CA GLU A 216 5.01 5.95 3.04
C GLU A 216 4.90 7.41 2.59
N SER A 217 5.37 7.75 1.38
CA SER A 217 5.31 9.11 0.83
C SER A 217 3.87 9.62 0.63
N GLY A 218 2.89 8.72 0.53
CA GLY A 218 1.48 9.02 0.22
C GLY A 218 1.26 9.55 -1.21
N ARG A 219 2.25 9.42 -2.10
CA ARG A 219 2.09 9.77 -3.53
C ARG A 219 1.00 8.95 -4.18
N LEU A 220 0.90 7.69 -3.79
CA LEU A 220 -0.05 6.76 -4.36
C LEU A 220 -1.51 7.14 -4.04
N ALA A 221 -1.80 7.66 -2.85
CA ALA A 221 -3.11 8.18 -2.52
C ALA A 221 -3.54 9.31 -3.47
N LYS A 222 -2.61 10.19 -3.86
CA LYS A 222 -2.91 11.27 -4.83
C LYS A 222 -3.22 10.78 -6.25
N VAL A 223 -2.72 9.61 -6.62
CA VAL A 223 -2.94 9.03 -7.94
C VAL A 223 -4.32 8.36 -7.99
N LEU A 224 -4.73 7.75 -6.88
CA LEU A 224 -6.01 7.04 -6.76
C LEU A 224 -7.20 7.99 -6.56
N ASP A 225 -6.96 9.22 -6.08
CA ASP A 225 -7.98 10.28 -5.91
C ASP A 225 -8.33 10.99 -7.25
N ARG A 226 -7.85 10.48 -8.39
CA ARG A 226 -8.19 10.98 -9.75
C ARG A 226 -9.25 10.12 -10.41
#